data_1918f5e52fa0ab5925bb914b72b39f45
#
_entry.id   1918f5e52fa0ab5925bb914b72b39f45
#
_cell.length_a   1.000
_cell.length_b   1.000
_cell.length_c   1.000
_cell.angle_alpha   90.00
_cell.angle_beta   90.00
_cell.angle_gamma   90.00
#
_symmetry.space_group_name_H-M   'P 1'
#
loop_
_entity.id
_entity.type
_entity.pdbx_description
1 polymer ?
#
loop_
_entity_poly.entity_id
_entity_poly.type
_entity_poly.pdbx_seq_one_letter_code
_entity_poly.pdbx_strand_id
1 'polypeptide(L)'
;MAVEPDDRFKAFIVSTILDSKPEAALEALSRRYRVDTPRLGVGVFKRHSKGVRAVYSPERREILAAKREFLYDPFVILHEFYHHIRSVGGKHRGTEKNADEFAVEYIRAFNRVATRLRDAGQT
;
A
#
# COMPACT_ATOMS: atom_id res chain seq x y z
N MET A 1 6.48 -21.33 3.79
CA MET A 1 7.29 -20.14 3.51
C MET A 1 6.55 -19.25 2.51
N ALA A 2 6.42 -17.97 2.83
CA ALA A 2 5.74 -17.06 1.93
C ALA A 2 6.64 -16.71 0.75
N VAL A 3 6.12 -16.89 -0.46
CA VAL A 3 6.83 -16.49 -1.66
C VAL A 3 6.55 -15.01 -1.91
N GLU A 4 7.57 -14.25 -2.27
CA GLU A 4 7.40 -12.85 -2.63
C GLU A 4 6.40 -12.73 -3.77
N PRO A 5 5.50 -11.75 -3.72
CA PRO A 5 4.61 -11.51 -4.84
C PRO A 5 5.40 -11.19 -6.11
N ASP A 6 4.90 -11.67 -7.24
CA ASP A 6 5.57 -11.38 -8.52
C ASP A 6 5.20 -9.99 -9.02
N ASP A 7 5.85 -9.58 -10.11
CA ASP A 7 5.65 -8.25 -10.69
C ASP A 7 4.20 -8.03 -11.12
N ARG A 8 3.53 -9.07 -11.63
CA ARG A 8 2.14 -8.94 -12.07
C ARG A 8 1.21 -8.60 -10.93
N PHE A 9 1.38 -9.28 -9.78
CA PHE A 9 0.57 -8.98 -8.61
C PHE A 9 0.81 -7.55 -8.14
N LYS A 10 2.09 -7.17 -8.04
CA LYS A 10 2.44 -5.82 -7.58
C LYS A 10 1.88 -4.75 -8.52
N ALA A 11 2.00 -4.98 -9.82
CA ALA A 11 1.46 -4.04 -10.81
C ALA A 11 -0.06 -3.95 -10.73
N PHE A 12 -0.72 -5.08 -10.50
CA PHE A 12 -2.18 -5.11 -10.33
C PHE A 12 -2.61 -4.25 -9.13
N ILE A 13 -1.89 -4.37 -8.02
CA ILE A 13 -2.20 -3.58 -6.83
C ILE A 13 -2.06 -2.09 -7.10
N VAL A 14 -0.94 -1.67 -7.70
CA VAL A 14 -0.70 -0.25 -8.01
C VAL A 14 -1.78 0.26 -8.97
N SER A 15 -2.07 -0.51 -10.00
CA SER A 15 -3.09 -0.15 -10.99
C SER A 15 -4.47 0.01 -10.34
N THR A 16 -4.81 -0.88 -9.42
CA THR A 16 -6.10 -0.85 -8.73
C THR A 16 -6.25 0.40 -7.87
N ILE A 17 -5.17 0.80 -7.18
CA ILE A 17 -5.18 2.04 -6.39
C ILE A 17 -5.30 3.25 -7.32
N LEU A 18 -4.54 3.28 -8.40
CA LEU A 18 -4.61 4.37 -9.37
C LEU A 18 -5.98 4.47 -10.03
N ASP A 19 -6.68 3.35 -10.12
CA ASP A 19 -8.03 3.28 -10.68
C ASP A 19 -9.11 3.66 -9.66
N SER A 20 -8.69 4.30 -8.57
CA SER A 20 -9.55 4.79 -7.50
C SER A 20 -10.28 3.68 -6.74
N LYS A 21 -9.63 2.53 -6.59
CA LYS A 21 -10.20 1.37 -5.88
C LYS A 21 -9.26 0.91 -4.77
N PRO A 22 -8.92 1.78 -3.80
CA PRO A 22 -7.99 1.40 -2.75
C PRO A 22 -8.52 0.26 -1.87
N GLU A 23 -9.82 0.19 -1.64
CA GLU A 23 -10.40 -0.89 -0.83
C GLU A 23 -10.18 -2.25 -1.49
N ALA A 24 -10.38 -2.34 -2.80
CA ALA A 24 -10.17 -3.58 -3.53
C ALA A 24 -8.69 -3.99 -3.49
N ALA A 25 -7.79 -3.01 -3.59
CA ALA A 25 -6.35 -3.27 -3.49
C ALA A 25 -5.99 -3.80 -2.10
N LEU A 26 -6.54 -3.19 -1.05
CA LEU A 26 -6.28 -3.63 0.32
C LEU A 26 -6.81 -5.04 0.57
N GLU A 27 -7.97 -5.37 0.01
CA GLU A 27 -8.50 -6.72 0.14
C GLU A 27 -7.58 -7.74 -0.54
N ALA A 28 -7.10 -7.46 -1.74
CA ALA A 28 -6.20 -8.35 -2.46
C ALA A 28 -4.87 -8.51 -1.72
N LEU A 29 -4.32 -7.40 -1.21
CA LEU A 29 -3.10 -7.41 -0.42
C LEU A 29 -3.28 -8.24 0.85
N SER A 30 -4.40 -8.06 1.52
CA SER A 30 -4.66 -8.74 2.79
C SER A 30 -4.77 -10.25 2.58
N ARG A 31 -5.40 -10.68 1.50
CA ARG A 31 -5.44 -12.10 1.15
C ARG A 31 -4.04 -12.64 0.87
N ARG A 32 -3.24 -11.87 0.13
CA ARG A 32 -1.88 -12.31 -0.24
C ARG A 32 -0.97 -12.46 0.98
N TYR A 33 -1.09 -11.55 1.93
CA TYR A 33 -0.25 -11.56 3.13
C TYR A 33 -0.91 -12.24 4.32
N ARG A 34 -2.13 -12.75 4.15
CA ARG A 34 -2.87 -13.52 5.17
C ARG A 34 -3.09 -12.72 6.44
N VAL A 35 -3.58 -11.51 6.27
CA VAL A 35 -3.95 -10.63 7.38
C VAL A 35 -5.37 -10.12 7.14
N ASP A 36 -5.98 -9.60 8.20
CA ASP A 36 -7.27 -8.93 8.08
C ASP A 36 -7.12 -7.67 7.23
N THR A 37 -8.16 -7.34 6.49
CA THR A 37 -8.15 -6.11 5.70
C THR A 37 -8.24 -4.90 6.62
N PRO A 38 -7.31 -3.95 6.55
CA PRO A 38 -7.40 -2.75 7.38
C PRO A 38 -8.54 -1.85 6.91
N ARG A 39 -9.06 -1.07 7.83
CA ARG A 39 -10.05 -0.05 7.49
C ARG A 39 -9.35 1.10 6.79
N LEU A 40 -10.12 1.85 6.03
CA LEU A 40 -9.62 3.00 5.29
C LEU A 40 -10.53 4.18 5.58
N GLY A 41 -9.95 5.29 6.01
CA GLY A 41 -10.71 6.47 6.33
C GLY A 41 -9.98 7.76 6.01
N VAL A 42 -10.71 8.85 6.08
CA VAL A 42 -10.18 10.21 5.88
C VAL A 42 -10.50 11.00 7.14
N GLY A 43 -9.52 11.72 7.66
CA GLY A 43 -9.76 12.53 8.84
C GLY A 43 -8.52 13.26 9.31
N VAL A 44 -8.71 14.04 10.37
CA VAL A 44 -7.63 14.76 11.01
C VAL A 44 -7.08 13.90 12.14
N PHE A 45 -5.77 13.71 12.15
CA PHE A 45 -5.14 12.97 13.24
C PHE A 45 -4.46 13.94 14.18
N LYS A 46 -4.42 13.54 15.44
CA LYS A 46 -3.73 14.31 16.46
C LYS A 46 -2.23 14.09 16.33
N ARG A 47 -1.44 15.10 16.71
CA ARG A 47 0.02 15.01 16.83
C ARG A 47 0.72 14.60 15.54
N HIS A 48 0.36 15.23 14.47
CA HIS A 48 1.09 15.00 13.23
C HIS A 48 1.81 16.26 12.80
N SER A 49 2.95 16.09 12.17
CA SER A 49 3.68 17.20 11.58
C SER A 49 3.05 17.60 10.27
N LYS A 50 3.33 18.81 9.84
CA LYS A 50 2.96 19.25 8.50
C LYS A 50 3.55 18.29 7.49
N GLY A 51 2.78 17.96 6.47
CA GLY A 51 3.24 17.10 5.39
C GLY A 51 2.97 15.63 5.57
N VAL A 52 2.44 15.22 6.72
CA VAL A 52 2.03 13.83 6.91
C VAL A 52 0.77 13.58 6.09
N ARG A 53 0.83 12.61 5.19
CA ARG A 53 -0.28 12.30 4.29
C ARG A 53 -1.25 11.30 4.87
N ALA A 54 -0.75 10.36 5.64
CA ALA A 54 -1.56 9.32 6.24
C ALA A 54 -0.85 8.74 7.45
N VAL A 55 -1.62 8.06 8.30
CA VAL A 55 -1.07 7.32 9.42
C VAL A 55 -1.76 5.96 9.48
N TYR A 56 -1.10 4.99 10.09
CA TYR A 56 -1.71 3.71 10.39
C TYR A 56 -1.94 3.62 11.89
N SER A 57 -3.15 3.26 12.29
CA SER A 57 -3.52 3.05 13.69
C SER A 57 -3.58 1.55 13.98
N PRO A 58 -2.61 1.02 14.77
CA PRO A 58 -2.65 -0.41 15.11
C PRO A 58 -3.86 -0.78 15.94
N GLU A 59 -4.29 0.11 16.83
CA GLU A 59 -5.43 -0.16 17.72
C GLU A 59 -6.72 -0.33 16.93
N ARG A 60 -6.89 0.49 15.91
CA ARG A 60 -8.09 0.46 15.06
C ARG A 60 -7.93 -0.38 13.83
N ARG A 61 -6.70 -0.81 13.53
CA ARG A 61 -6.37 -1.48 12.27
C ARG A 61 -6.89 -0.67 11.10
N GLU A 62 -6.51 0.61 11.10
CA GLU A 62 -7.06 1.57 10.14
C GLU A 62 -5.96 2.42 9.53
N ILE A 63 -6.05 2.62 8.23
CA ILE A 63 -5.23 3.58 7.50
C ILE A 63 -6.06 4.85 7.41
N LEU A 64 -5.57 5.93 7.99
CA LEU A 64 -6.28 7.20 8.02
C LEU A 64 -5.52 8.22 7.18
N ALA A 65 -6.12 8.66 6.10
CA ALA A 65 -5.51 9.65 5.20
C ALA A 65 -5.92 11.05 5.61
N ALA A 66 -5.01 12.00 5.48
CA ALA A 66 -5.30 13.39 5.81
C ALA A 66 -6.30 14.01 4.83
N LYS A 67 -6.27 13.58 3.57
CA LYS A 67 -7.17 14.04 2.53
C LYS A 67 -7.60 12.86 1.67
N ARG A 68 -8.78 12.97 1.10
CA ARG A 68 -9.32 11.90 0.24
C ARG A 68 -8.37 11.56 -0.92
N GLU A 69 -7.72 12.56 -1.49
CA GLU A 69 -6.83 12.33 -2.64
C GLU A 69 -5.67 11.38 -2.31
N PHE A 70 -5.25 11.31 -1.05
CA PHE A 70 -4.16 10.42 -0.64
C PHE A 70 -4.58 8.95 -0.64
N LEU A 71 -5.88 8.68 -0.64
CA LEU A 71 -6.37 7.30 -0.76
C LEU A 71 -6.06 6.68 -2.13
N TYR A 72 -5.79 7.52 -3.11
CA TYR A 72 -5.53 7.09 -4.49
C TYR A 72 -4.06 7.15 -4.84
N ASP A 73 -3.21 7.34 -3.84
CA ASP A 73 -1.76 7.39 -4.01
C ASP A 73 -1.17 6.03 -3.61
N PRO A 74 -0.65 5.26 -4.58
CA PRO A 74 -0.10 3.94 -4.27
C PRO A 74 0.99 3.95 -3.22
N PHE A 75 1.86 4.96 -3.24
CA PHE A 75 2.93 5.05 -2.25
C PHE A 75 2.35 5.15 -0.83
N VAL A 76 1.35 6.01 -0.66
CA VAL A 76 0.73 6.23 0.66
C VAL A 76 0.06 4.95 1.16
N ILE A 77 -0.78 4.34 0.33
CA ILE A 77 -1.53 3.15 0.73
C ILE A 77 -0.60 1.99 1.05
N LEU A 78 0.40 1.76 0.22
CA LEU A 78 1.33 0.65 0.41
C LEU A 78 2.24 0.87 1.61
N HIS A 79 2.68 2.11 1.85
CA HIS A 79 3.48 2.44 3.01
C HIS A 79 2.72 2.11 4.31
N GLU A 80 1.45 2.54 4.40
CA GLU A 80 0.65 2.29 5.60
C GLU A 80 0.25 0.82 5.71
N PHE A 81 0.01 0.14 4.59
CA PHE A 81 -0.27 -1.29 4.61
C PHE A 81 0.92 -2.07 5.16
N TYR A 82 2.14 -1.66 4.87
CA TYR A 82 3.33 -2.29 5.44
C TYR A 82 3.26 -2.26 6.97
N HIS A 83 2.92 -1.10 7.54
CA HIS A 83 2.78 -1.00 9.00
C HIS A 83 1.69 -1.92 9.53
N HIS A 84 0.63 -2.10 8.76
CA HIS A 84 -0.46 -3.00 9.14
C HIS A 84 0.04 -4.46 9.23
N ILE A 85 0.71 -4.95 8.21
CA ILE A 85 1.17 -6.36 8.24
C ILE A 85 2.21 -6.58 9.33
N ARG A 86 3.05 -5.61 9.60
CA ARG A 86 4.04 -5.73 10.68
C ARG A 86 3.37 -5.72 12.06
N SER A 87 2.36 -4.87 12.24
CA SER A 87 1.64 -4.78 13.51
C SER A 87 0.83 -6.03 13.80
N VAL A 88 0.14 -6.57 12.81
CA VAL A 88 -0.65 -7.79 12.96
C VAL A 88 0.26 -8.98 13.25
N GLY A 89 1.52 -8.94 12.79
CA GLY A 89 2.50 -9.97 13.11
C GLY A 89 2.91 -10.02 14.57
N GLY A 90 2.41 -9.10 15.40
CA GLY A 90 2.51 -9.18 16.85
C GLY A 90 3.75 -8.56 17.47
N LYS A 91 4.57 -7.84 16.74
CA LYS A 91 5.81 -7.30 17.30
C LYS A 91 5.84 -5.78 17.31
N HIS A 92 5.92 -5.16 16.18
CA HIS A 92 5.88 -3.71 16.08
C HIS A 92 5.61 -3.34 14.63
N ARG A 93 5.28 -2.09 14.41
CA ARG A 93 4.82 -1.60 13.11
C ARG A 93 5.90 -1.55 12.01
N GLY A 94 7.13 -1.95 12.33
CA GLY A 94 8.22 -1.85 11.38
C GLY A 94 8.76 -0.43 11.29
N THR A 95 9.77 -0.23 10.46
CA THR A 95 10.42 1.08 10.31
C THR A 95 9.84 1.85 9.14
N GLU A 96 9.97 3.18 9.20
CA GLU A 96 9.55 4.04 8.08
C GLU A 96 10.37 3.74 6.82
N LYS A 97 11.65 3.48 7.00
CA LYS A 97 12.52 3.13 5.88
C LYS A 97 12.03 1.87 5.15
N ASN A 98 11.70 0.84 5.91
CA ASN A 98 11.24 -0.42 5.31
C ASN A 98 9.85 -0.26 4.68
N ALA A 99 9.01 0.59 5.26
CA ALA A 99 7.70 0.90 4.67
C ALA A 99 7.86 1.60 3.33
N ASP A 100 8.81 2.54 3.24
CA ASP A 100 9.12 3.22 1.99
C ASP A 100 9.61 2.22 0.94
N GLU A 101 10.54 1.34 1.32
CA GLU A 101 11.08 0.35 0.41
C GLU A 101 10.01 -0.61 -0.11
N PHE A 102 9.10 -1.01 0.77
CA PHE A 102 7.98 -1.87 0.39
C PHE A 102 7.13 -1.19 -0.69
N ALA A 103 6.76 0.06 -0.45
CA ALA A 103 5.92 0.82 -1.39
C ALA A 103 6.66 1.05 -2.72
N VAL A 104 7.92 1.43 -2.64
CA VAL A 104 8.72 1.71 -3.84
C VAL A 104 8.87 0.46 -4.70
N GLU A 105 9.05 -0.71 -4.09
CA GLU A 105 9.20 -1.94 -4.86
C GLU A 105 7.92 -2.28 -5.64
N TYR A 106 6.75 -2.03 -5.06
CA TYR A 106 5.49 -2.22 -5.77
C TYR A 106 5.40 -1.28 -6.98
N ILE A 107 5.79 -0.03 -6.79
CA ILE A 107 5.73 0.97 -7.86
C ILE A 107 6.74 0.63 -8.96
N ARG A 108 7.93 0.17 -8.60
CA ARG A 108 8.92 -0.28 -9.58
C ARG A 108 8.41 -1.46 -10.40
N ALA A 109 7.74 -2.40 -9.75
CA ALA A 109 7.16 -3.54 -10.44
C ALA A 109 6.09 -3.08 -11.44
N PHE A 110 5.25 -2.12 -11.04
CA PHE A 110 4.26 -1.54 -11.93
C PHE A 110 4.93 -0.93 -13.16
N ASN A 111 6.01 -0.18 -12.95
CA ASN A 111 6.73 0.44 -14.06
C ASN A 111 7.36 -0.59 -14.98
N ARG A 112 7.90 -1.68 -14.42
CA ARG A 112 8.47 -2.76 -15.22
C ARG A 112 7.41 -3.41 -16.14
N VAL A 113 6.24 -3.69 -15.57
CA VAL A 113 5.14 -4.31 -16.33
C VAL A 113 4.64 -3.34 -17.40
N ALA A 114 4.46 -2.06 -17.06
CA ALA A 114 4.00 -1.06 -18.01
C ALA A 114 4.99 -0.93 -19.19
N THR A 115 6.28 -0.96 -18.89
CA THR A 115 7.32 -0.89 -19.94
C THR A 115 7.26 -2.10 -20.85
N ARG A 116 7.11 -3.31 -20.29
CA ARG A 116 7.01 -4.53 -21.10
C ARG A 116 5.80 -4.50 -22.03
N LEU A 117 4.66 -4.03 -21.51
CA LEU A 117 3.44 -3.95 -22.34
C LEU A 117 3.60 -2.94 -23.44
N ARG A 118 4.22 -1.79 -23.18
CA ARG A 118 4.47 -0.78 -24.17
C ARG A 118 5.41 -1.29 -25.25
N ASP A 119 6.50 -1.97 -24.86
CA ASP A 119 7.47 -2.52 -25.80
C ASP A 119 6.84 -3.60 -26.67
N ALA A 120 6.00 -4.46 -26.07
CA ALA A 120 5.30 -5.50 -26.84
C ALA A 120 4.34 -4.90 -27.86
N GLY A 121 3.75 -3.76 -27.55
CA GLY A 121 2.82 -3.09 -28.45
C GLY A 121 3.50 -2.38 -29.63
N GLN A 122 4.81 -2.29 -29.62
CA GLN A 122 5.57 -1.57 -30.66
C GLN A 122 6.13 -2.49 -31.74
N THR A 123 5.89 -3.77 -31.64
CA THR A 123 6.38 -4.71 -32.65
C THR A 123 5.44 -4.86 -33.84
#